data_22528b91767c43928a990a6b45971c50
#
_entry.id   22528b91767c43928a990a6b45971c50
#
_cell.length_a   1.000
_cell.length_b   1.000
_cell.length_c   1.000
_cell.angle_alpha   90.00
_cell.angle_beta   90.00
_cell.angle_gamma   90.00
#
_symmetry.space_group_name_H-M   'P 1'
#
loop_
_entity.id
_entity.type
_entity.pdbx_description
1 polymer ?
#
loop_
_entity_poly.entity_id
_entity_poly.type
_entity_poly.pdbx_seq_one_letter_code
_entity_poly.pdbx_strand_id
1 'polypeptide(L)'
;MRDITLCHPRLQRIASAWIKACATEGITVAIGETLRTVAEQDALYAQGRTKPGNIVTNAKGSSYSSQHQWGIAFDFYLKMDVDGDGSVSDDAYNDSTGMFKKAAELAKALGLAWGGDWRSIVDKPHLYLPDWGSATNILKQRYGTFEAFKKTWPKMDVAPVKADSDAGAADLKDIKSGAYGLSVTASSLIIRTAPAGADSGKRYSKDQQV
;
A
#
# COMPACT_ATOMS: atom_id res chain seq x y z
N MET A 1 -13.64 -5.90 1.12
CA MET A 1 -14.10 -4.59 1.68
C MET A 1 -13.12 -3.51 1.22
N ARG A 2 -13.63 -2.33 0.81
CA ARG A 2 -12.80 -1.25 0.21
C ARG A 2 -12.57 -0.07 1.16
N ASP A 3 -12.52 -0.32 2.45
CA ASP A 3 -12.36 0.70 3.47
C ASP A 3 -10.95 0.64 4.05
N ILE A 4 -10.09 1.57 3.62
CA ILE A 4 -8.70 1.65 4.08
C ILE A 4 -8.60 2.03 5.56
N THR A 5 -9.66 2.62 6.16
CA THR A 5 -9.66 3.00 7.58
C THR A 5 -9.65 1.80 8.52
N LEU A 6 -9.98 0.62 8.01
CA LEU A 6 -9.93 -0.64 8.75
C LEU A 6 -8.52 -1.26 8.78
N CYS A 7 -7.59 -0.73 7.98
CA CYS A 7 -6.22 -1.21 7.89
C CYS A 7 -5.31 -0.56 8.95
N HIS A 8 -4.07 -1.04 9.02
CA HIS A 8 -3.04 -0.50 9.92
C HIS A 8 -2.88 1.02 9.74
N PRO A 9 -2.85 1.83 10.81
CA PRO A 9 -2.81 3.30 10.74
C PRO A 9 -1.70 3.85 9.84
N ARG A 10 -0.51 3.23 9.87
CA ARG A 10 0.58 3.62 8.98
C ARG A 10 0.24 3.36 7.50
N LEU A 11 -0.43 2.24 7.19
CA LEU A 11 -0.86 1.94 5.83
C LEU A 11 -1.85 2.99 5.31
N GLN A 12 -2.79 3.42 6.14
CA GLN A 12 -3.75 4.46 5.80
C GLN A 12 -3.06 5.78 5.41
N ARG A 13 -2.08 6.23 6.22
CA ARG A 13 -1.32 7.45 5.93
C ARG A 13 -0.52 7.34 4.64
N ILE A 14 0.19 6.21 4.46
CA ILE A 14 0.99 6.00 3.25
C ILE A 14 0.09 5.92 2.02
N ALA A 15 -1.04 5.22 2.09
CA ALA A 15 -2.00 5.13 0.98
C ALA A 15 -2.50 6.50 0.54
N SER A 16 -2.82 7.39 1.49
CA SER A 16 -3.22 8.77 1.18
C SER A 16 -2.11 9.58 0.51
N ALA A 17 -0.87 9.48 1.00
CA ALA A 17 0.27 10.15 0.40
C ALA A 17 0.60 9.58 -1.00
N TRP A 18 0.49 8.28 -1.17
CA TRP A 18 0.73 7.58 -2.43
C TRP A 18 -0.28 7.98 -3.51
N ILE A 19 -1.57 8.06 -3.20
CA ILE A 19 -2.58 8.54 -4.16
C ILE A 19 -2.23 9.93 -4.68
N LYS A 20 -1.80 10.84 -3.77
CA LYS A 20 -1.37 12.19 -4.16
C LYS A 20 -0.11 12.16 -5.04
N ALA A 21 0.88 11.34 -4.69
CA ALA A 21 2.10 11.19 -5.48
C ALA A 21 1.79 10.64 -6.88
N CYS A 22 0.92 9.64 -7.00
CA CYS A 22 0.45 9.14 -8.30
C CYS A 22 -0.22 10.25 -9.11
N ALA A 23 -1.12 11.02 -8.51
CA ALA A 23 -1.81 12.12 -9.19
C ALA A 23 -0.84 13.19 -9.69
N THR A 24 0.21 13.52 -8.93
CA THR A 24 1.26 14.44 -9.34
C THR A 24 2.02 13.95 -10.59
N GLU A 25 2.19 12.64 -10.73
CA GLU A 25 2.82 11.99 -11.89
C GLU A 25 1.82 11.67 -13.02
N GLY A 26 0.60 12.19 -12.93
CA GLY A 26 -0.46 11.97 -13.94
C GLY A 26 -1.05 10.56 -13.90
N ILE A 27 -0.86 9.80 -12.82
CA ILE A 27 -1.40 8.45 -12.66
C ILE A 27 -2.61 8.52 -11.73
N THR A 28 -3.80 8.30 -12.28
CA THR A 28 -5.01 8.22 -11.46
C THR A 28 -5.25 6.80 -10.99
N VAL A 29 -5.20 6.60 -9.68
CA VAL A 29 -5.38 5.30 -9.02
C VAL A 29 -6.56 5.33 -8.06
N ALA A 30 -7.11 4.15 -7.76
CA ALA A 30 -8.08 3.98 -6.69
C ALA A 30 -7.76 2.73 -5.88
N ILE A 31 -8.12 2.76 -4.58
CA ILE A 31 -7.97 1.61 -3.69
C ILE A 31 -9.08 0.61 -4.00
N GLY A 32 -8.68 -0.62 -4.24
CA GLY A 32 -9.53 -1.78 -4.42
C GLY A 32 -9.81 -2.51 -3.10
N GLU A 33 -9.24 -3.71 -2.94
CA GLU A 33 -9.37 -4.51 -1.72
C GLU A 33 -8.49 -3.95 -0.60
N THR A 34 -8.98 -4.10 0.65
CA THR A 34 -8.29 -3.67 1.87
C THR A 34 -8.30 -4.78 2.92
N LEU A 35 -8.73 -4.50 4.16
CA LEU A 35 -8.93 -5.55 5.16
C LEU A 35 -9.94 -6.58 4.67
N ARG A 36 -9.60 -7.85 4.80
CA ARG A 36 -10.43 -8.99 4.39
C ARG A 36 -10.70 -9.91 5.58
N THR A 37 -11.97 -10.22 5.82
CA THR A 37 -12.38 -11.18 6.84
C THR A 37 -12.06 -12.61 6.41
N VAL A 38 -12.13 -13.56 7.36
CA VAL A 38 -11.98 -15.00 7.08
C VAL A 38 -13.02 -15.45 6.05
N ALA A 39 -14.28 -15.02 6.20
CA ALA A 39 -15.37 -15.43 5.29
C ALA A 39 -15.17 -14.88 3.87
N GLU A 40 -14.72 -13.64 3.71
CA GLU A 40 -14.40 -13.06 2.40
C GLU A 40 -13.22 -13.79 1.75
N GLN A 41 -12.19 -14.14 2.51
CA GLN A 41 -11.04 -14.89 2.01
C GLN A 41 -11.45 -16.32 1.59
N ASP A 42 -12.31 -16.98 2.36
CA ASP A 42 -12.82 -18.32 2.01
C ASP A 42 -13.74 -18.27 0.77
N ALA A 43 -14.49 -17.20 0.58
CA ALA A 43 -15.28 -17.00 -0.63
C ALA A 43 -14.39 -16.89 -1.88
N LEU A 44 -13.27 -16.14 -1.79
CA LEU A 44 -12.26 -16.06 -2.86
C LEU A 44 -11.54 -17.40 -3.07
N TYR A 45 -11.21 -18.12 -1.99
CA TYR A 45 -10.59 -19.45 -2.09
C TYR A 45 -11.50 -20.47 -2.77
N ALA A 46 -12.81 -20.37 -2.57
CA ALA A 46 -13.79 -21.25 -3.20
C ALA A 46 -13.92 -21.02 -4.72
N GLN A 47 -13.60 -19.81 -5.21
CA GLN A 47 -13.65 -19.48 -6.63
C GLN A 47 -12.65 -20.31 -7.42
N GLY A 48 -13.08 -20.91 -8.51
CA GLY A 48 -12.29 -21.82 -9.33
C GLY A 48 -12.04 -23.21 -8.70
N ARG A 49 -12.64 -23.50 -7.52
CA ARG A 49 -12.55 -24.80 -6.83
C ARG A 49 -13.93 -25.41 -6.60
N THR A 50 -14.73 -24.80 -5.74
CA THR A 50 -16.09 -25.22 -5.41
C THR A 50 -17.15 -24.25 -5.94
N LYS A 51 -16.72 -23.10 -6.45
CA LYS A 51 -17.56 -22.11 -7.15
C LYS A 51 -16.97 -21.83 -8.53
N PRO A 52 -17.79 -21.44 -9.53
CA PRO A 52 -17.32 -21.06 -10.86
C PRO A 52 -16.31 -19.90 -10.81
N GLY A 53 -15.46 -19.79 -11.84
CA GLY A 53 -14.48 -18.74 -12.02
C GLY A 53 -13.05 -19.26 -12.00
N ASN A 54 -12.08 -18.35 -12.12
CA ASN A 54 -10.67 -18.67 -12.04
C ASN A 54 -10.19 -18.71 -10.59
N ILE A 55 -9.14 -19.49 -10.30
CA ILE A 55 -8.46 -19.45 -9.00
C ILE A 55 -7.76 -18.09 -8.84
N VAL A 56 -8.17 -17.33 -7.83
CA VAL A 56 -7.67 -15.98 -7.55
C VAL A 56 -6.80 -15.93 -6.29
N THR A 57 -6.80 -16.98 -5.46
CA THR A 57 -5.97 -17.07 -4.27
C THR A 57 -5.70 -18.51 -3.88
N ASN A 58 -4.53 -18.78 -3.30
CA ASN A 58 -4.20 -20.05 -2.67
C ASN A 58 -4.34 -20.03 -1.14
N ALA A 59 -4.64 -18.88 -0.55
CA ALA A 59 -4.81 -18.73 0.87
C ALA A 59 -6.25 -19.01 1.30
N LYS A 60 -6.45 -20.02 2.17
CA LYS A 60 -7.72 -20.21 2.88
C LYS A 60 -7.90 -19.14 3.94
N GLY A 61 -9.15 -18.75 4.24
CA GLY A 61 -9.45 -17.77 5.25
C GLY A 61 -8.92 -18.16 6.64
N SER A 62 -9.13 -19.42 7.04
CA SER A 62 -8.64 -19.94 8.32
C SER A 62 -7.11 -19.99 8.46
N SER A 63 -6.36 -19.92 7.34
CA SER A 63 -4.90 -19.96 7.37
C SER A 63 -4.24 -18.64 7.75
N TYR A 64 -4.96 -17.51 7.69
CA TYR A 64 -4.41 -16.16 7.84
C TYR A 64 -3.13 -15.93 7.04
N SER A 65 -3.06 -16.51 5.83
CA SER A 65 -1.88 -16.41 4.97
C SER A 65 -1.95 -15.25 3.99
N SER A 66 -3.06 -14.52 3.93
CA SER A 66 -3.20 -13.29 3.17
C SER A 66 -2.87 -12.07 4.03
N GLN A 67 -2.05 -11.16 3.51
CA GLN A 67 -1.71 -9.88 4.17
C GLN A 67 -2.95 -8.98 4.37
N HIS A 68 -3.96 -9.11 3.50
CA HIS A 68 -5.24 -8.43 3.68
C HIS A 68 -5.94 -8.81 4.98
N GLN A 69 -5.82 -10.08 5.42
CA GLN A 69 -6.42 -10.52 6.69
C GLN A 69 -5.76 -9.90 7.93
N TRP A 70 -4.59 -9.30 7.76
CA TRP A 70 -3.86 -8.59 8.81
C TRP A 70 -3.97 -7.07 8.71
N GLY A 71 -4.68 -6.57 7.70
CA GLY A 71 -4.85 -5.13 7.47
C GLY A 71 -3.55 -4.39 7.15
N ILE A 72 -2.55 -5.08 6.60
CA ILE A 72 -1.25 -4.52 6.24
C ILE A 72 -1.04 -4.39 4.73
N ALA A 73 -2.07 -4.69 3.93
CA ALA A 73 -2.04 -4.61 2.47
C ALA A 73 -3.32 -3.98 1.92
N PHE A 74 -3.21 -3.40 0.76
CA PHE A 74 -4.33 -3.06 -0.10
C PHE A 74 -3.99 -3.35 -1.56
N ASP A 75 -5.02 -3.62 -2.35
CA ASP A 75 -4.92 -3.68 -3.80
C ASP A 75 -5.36 -2.35 -4.39
N PHE A 76 -4.80 -1.98 -5.53
CA PHE A 76 -5.20 -0.80 -6.28
C PHE A 76 -5.53 -1.13 -7.72
N TYR A 77 -6.22 -0.24 -8.37
CA TYR A 77 -6.51 -0.28 -9.79
C TYR A 77 -6.36 1.10 -10.43
N LEU A 78 -6.17 1.13 -11.73
CA LEU A 78 -6.09 2.37 -12.49
C LEU A 78 -7.50 2.94 -12.73
N LYS A 79 -7.61 4.26 -12.66
CA LYS A 79 -8.83 5.00 -12.92
C LYS A 79 -8.54 6.09 -13.95
N MET A 80 -8.00 5.67 -15.08
CA MET A 80 -7.61 6.51 -16.20
C MET A 80 -7.73 5.71 -17.50
N ASP A 81 -7.90 6.38 -18.61
CA ASP A 81 -7.79 5.81 -19.95
C ASP A 81 -6.31 5.52 -20.23
N VAL A 82 -5.95 4.23 -20.32
CA VAL A 82 -4.55 3.77 -20.44
C VAL A 82 -4.16 3.57 -21.91
N ASP A 83 -5.11 3.15 -22.76
CA ASP A 83 -4.85 2.83 -24.16
C ASP A 83 -5.35 3.88 -25.15
N GLY A 84 -6.06 4.91 -24.66
CA GLY A 84 -6.47 6.06 -25.46
C GLY A 84 -7.75 5.81 -26.28
N ASP A 85 -8.56 4.81 -25.90
CA ASP A 85 -9.81 4.48 -26.58
C ASP A 85 -11.01 5.33 -26.11
N GLY A 86 -10.81 6.16 -25.08
CA GLY A 86 -11.82 7.02 -24.45
C GLY A 86 -12.60 6.35 -23.33
N SER A 87 -12.32 5.10 -23.00
CA SER A 87 -12.92 4.35 -21.88
C SER A 87 -11.95 4.27 -20.69
N VAL A 88 -12.49 4.38 -19.48
CA VAL A 88 -11.73 4.19 -18.23
C VAL A 88 -12.12 2.89 -17.54
N SER A 89 -13.28 2.34 -17.93
CA SER A 89 -13.89 1.24 -17.17
C SER A 89 -13.23 -0.12 -17.43
N ASP A 90 -12.66 -0.33 -18.59
CA ASP A 90 -11.94 -1.53 -19.03
C ASP A 90 -10.45 -1.48 -18.71
N ASP A 91 -9.93 -0.30 -18.41
CA ASP A 91 -8.53 -0.06 -18.10
C ASP A 91 -8.12 -0.28 -16.64
N ALA A 92 -9.05 -0.65 -15.78
CA ALA A 92 -8.79 -0.79 -14.35
C ALA A 92 -7.57 -1.68 -14.03
N TYR A 93 -7.30 -2.68 -14.87
CA TYR A 93 -6.17 -3.62 -14.75
C TYR A 93 -5.33 -3.69 -16.03
N ASN A 94 -5.49 -2.74 -16.95
CA ASN A 94 -4.68 -2.64 -18.16
C ASN A 94 -3.26 -2.15 -17.80
N ASP A 95 -2.26 -3.02 -17.97
CA ASP A 95 -0.86 -2.68 -17.71
C ASP A 95 -0.02 -2.58 -18.99
N SER A 96 -0.65 -2.35 -20.13
CA SER A 96 0.03 -2.24 -21.44
C SER A 96 1.11 -1.15 -21.47
N THR A 97 0.94 -0.10 -20.68
CA THR A 97 1.86 1.05 -20.57
C THR A 97 2.76 0.99 -19.32
N GLY A 98 2.68 -0.07 -18.51
CA GLY A 98 3.50 -0.25 -17.30
C GLY A 98 3.14 0.69 -16.14
N MET A 99 1.89 1.18 -16.10
CA MET A 99 1.44 2.13 -15.06
C MET A 99 1.42 1.50 -13.66
N PHE A 100 1.15 0.18 -13.55
CA PHE A 100 1.25 -0.50 -12.25
C PHE A 100 2.65 -0.42 -11.66
N LYS A 101 3.69 -0.62 -12.49
CA LYS A 101 5.07 -0.49 -12.04
C LYS A 101 5.40 0.94 -11.62
N LYS A 102 5.00 1.95 -12.42
CA LYS A 102 5.24 3.36 -12.09
C LYS A 102 4.57 3.73 -10.76
N ALA A 103 3.31 3.36 -10.57
CA ALA A 103 2.59 3.58 -9.32
C ALA A 103 3.23 2.85 -8.13
N ALA A 104 3.73 1.63 -8.34
CA ALA A 104 4.42 0.85 -7.32
C ALA A 104 5.77 1.45 -6.91
N GLU A 105 6.55 2.01 -7.84
CA GLU A 105 7.81 2.70 -7.51
C GLU A 105 7.54 3.92 -6.59
N LEU A 106 6.46 4.66 -6.82
CA LEU A 106 6.04 5.74 -5.92
C LEU A 106 5.65 5.20 -4.53
N ALA A 107 4.96 4.05 -4.48
CA ALA A 107 4.62 3.40 -3.21
C ALA A 107 5.87 2.92 -2.46
N LYS A 108 6.85 2.36 -3.17
CA LYS A 108 8.13 1.90 -2.61
C LYS A 108 8.93 3.07 -2.03
N ALA A 109 8.94 4.22 -2.70
CA ALA A 109 9.56 5.45 -2.19
C ALA A 109 8.93 5.94 -0.89
N LEU A 110 7.66 5.60 -0.64
CA LEU A 110 6.93 5.91 0.60
C LEU A 110 7.02 4.79 1.66
N GLY A 111 7.78 3.72 1.40
CA GLY A 111 8.02 2.64 2.34
C GLY A 111 7.04 1.48 2.28
N LEU A 112 6.29 1.31 1.19
CA LEU A 112 5.56 0.09 0.89
C LEU A 112 6.43 -0.89 0.09
N ALA A 113 6.03 -2.15 0.08
CA ALA A 113 6.52 -3.15 -0.84
C ALA A 113 5.42 -3.53 -1.84
N TRP A 114 5.82 -4.15 -2.94
CA TRP A 114 4.97 -4.44 -4.08
C TRP A 114 4.91 -5.94 -4.40
N GLY A 115 3.70 -6.47 -4.60
CA GLY A 115 3.49 -7.86 -5.01
C GLY A 115 3.98 -8.16 -6.43
N GLY A 116 4.16 -7.12 -7.26
CA GLY A 116 4.78 -7.26 -8.58
C GLY A 116 6.26 -7.67 -8.55
N ASP A 117 6.95 -7.51 -7.41
CA ASP A 117 8.34 -7.95 -7.20
C ASP A 117 8.42 -9.43 -6.74
N TRP A 118 7.29 -10.10 -6.49
CA TRP A 118 7.29 -11.50 -6.05
C TRP A 118 7.68 -12.45 -7.19
N ARG A 119 8.44 -13.50 -6.85
CA ARG A 119 8.96 -14.44 -7.83
C ARG A 119 7.97 -15.53 -8.27
N SER A 120 7.09 -15.97 -7.36
CA SER A 120 6.23 -17.13 -7.59
C SER A 120 4.83 -16.76 -8.04
N ILE A 121 4.28 -15.67 -7.54
CA ILE A 121 2.95 -15.16 -7.90
C ILE A 121 3.11 -13.65 -8.03
N VAL A 122 3.21 -13.17 -9.27
CA VAL A 122 3.29 -11.73 -9.54
C VAL A 122 1.91 -11.12 -9.34
N ASP A 123 1.78 -10.24 -8.34
CA ASP A 123 0.53 -9.57 -8.00
C ASP A 123 0.71 -8.05 -8.14
N LYS A 124 0.48 -7.54 -9.35
CA LYS A 124 0.73 -6.14 -9.69
C LYS A 124 -0.16 -5.14 -8.94
N PRO A 125 -1.45 -5.42 -8.65
CA PRO A 125 -2.28 -4.57 -7.81
C PRO A 125 -1.82 -4.43 -6.36
N HIS A 126 -1.06 -5.38 -5.82
CA HIS A 126 -0.84 -5.57 -4.39
C HIS A 126 0.28 -4.71 -3.81
N LEU A 127 -0.05 -3.83 -2.85
CA LEU A 127 0.88 -3.02 -2.07
C LEU A 127 0.74 -3.34 -0.58
N TYR A 128 1.87 -3.43 0.15
CA TYR A 128 1.84 -3.86 1.55
C TYR A 128 2.95 -3.23 2.40
N LEU A 129 2.77 -3.26 3.73
CA LEU A 129 3.81 -2.90 4.70
C LEU A 129 4.84 -4.04 4.81
N PRO A 130 6.14 -3.78 4.53
CA PRO A 130 7.17 -4.83 4.51
C PRO A 130 7.70 -5.24 5.89
N ASP A 131 7.27 -4.61 6.97
CA ASP A 131 7.82 -4.78 8.32
C ASP A 131 7.77 -6.22 8.83
N TRP A 132 6.86 -7.01 8.32
CA TRP A 132 6.68 -8.43 8.68
C TRP A 132 7.04 -9.37 7.53
N GLY A 133 7.80 -8.87 6.53
CA GLY A 133 8.19 -9.64 5.35
C GLY A 133 7.09 -9.75 4.28
N SER A 134 7.39 -10.50 3.22
CA SER A 134 6.46 -10.74 2.11
C SER A 134 5.39 -11.81 2.40
N ALA A 135 5.47 -12.48 3.55
CA ALA A 135 4.51 -13.48 4.01
C ALA A 135 4.02 -13.16 5.42
N THR A 136 2.97 -13.85 5.87
CA THR A 136 2.34 -13.58 7.16
C THR A 136 2.89 -14.40 8.34
N ASN A 137 3.96 -15.18 8.15
CA ASN A 137 4.50 -16.09 9.15
C ASN A 137 4.94 -15.36 10.43
N ILE A 138 5.61 -14.21 10.30
CA ILE A 138 6.03 -13.40 11.45
C ILE A 138 4.81 -12.89 12.22
N LEU A 139 3.77 -12.44 11.54
CA LEU A 139 2.52 -11.99 12.17
C LEU A 139 1.85 -13.12 12.94
N LYS A 140 1.72 -14.30 12.32
CA LYS A 140 1.15 -15.49 12.96
C LYS A 140 1.93 -15.92 14.19
N GLN A 141 3.25 -15.98 14.08
CA GLN A 141 4.13 -16.38 15.17
C GLN A 141 4.09 -15.39 16.33
N ARG A 142 4.12 -14.09 16.03
CA ARG A 142 4.24 -13.04 17.04
C ARG A 142 2.91 -12.69 17.71
N TYR A 143 1.82 -12.69 16.97
CA TYR A 143 0.53 -12.19 17.45
C TYR A 143 -0.57 -13.26 17.48
N GLY A 144 -0.43 -14.33 16.73
CA GLY A 144 -1.42 -15.42 16.65
C GLY A 144 -2.68 -15.05 15.88
N THR A 145 -3.32 -13.90 16.18
CA THR A 145 -4.57 -13.46 15.60
C THR A 145 -4.51 -12.00 15.12
N PHE A 146 -5.35 -11.65 14.17
CA PHE A 146 -5.53 -10.26 13.73
C PHE A 146 -5.93 -9.33 14.89
N GLU A 147 -6.84 -9.78 15.78
CA GLU A 147 -7.30 -8.96 16.90
C GLU A 147 -6.18 -8.67 17.91
N ALA A 148 -5.30 -9.64 18.17
CA ALA A 148 -4.12 -9.41 19.01
C ALA A 148 -3.15 -8.42 18.35
N PHE A 149 -2.94 -8.54 17.05
CA PHE A 149 -2.12 -7.61 16.28
C PHE A 149 -2.73 -6.20 16.28
N LYS A 150 -4.02 -6.08 16.01
CA LYS A 150 -4.74 -4.80 15.98
C LYS A 150 -4.65 -4.03 17.30
N LYS A 151 -4.63 -4.74 18.44
CA LYS A 151 -4.44 -4.11 19.76
C LYS A 151 -3.08 -3.42 19.92
N THR A 152 -2.08 -3.78 19.12
CA THR A 152 -0.74 -3.17 19.14
C THR A 152 -0.65 -1.93 18.24
N TRP A 153 -1.68 -1.64 17.47
CA TRP A 153 -1.66 -0.51 16.56
C TRP A 153 -1.63 0.81 17.35
N PRO A 154 -0.84 1.79 16.91
CA PRO A 154 -0.87 3.11 17.53
C PRO A 154 -2.28 3.70 17.39
N LYS A 155 -2.80 4.28 18.48
CA LYS A 155 -4.03 5.06 18.39
C LYS A 155 -3.77 6.23 17.45
N MET A 156 -4.62 6.36 16.45
CA MET A 156 -4.58 7.54 15.59
C MET A 156 -5.22 8.70 16.33
N ASP A 157 -4.41 9.63 16.84
CA ASP A 157 -4.88 10.96 17.19
C ASP A 157 -5.10 11.75 15.87
N VAL A 158 -6.10 11.35 15.11
CA VAL A 158 -6.43 12.04 13.87
C VAL A 158 -7.84 12.57 14.01
N ALA A 159 -7.95 13.89 14.11
CA ALA A 159 -9.15 14.56 13.67
C ALA A 159 -9.44 14.12 12.21
N PRO A 160 -10.69 13.81 11.84
CA PRO A 160 -11.02 13.40 10.48
C PRO A 160 -10.56 14.48 9.52
N VAL A 161 -9.62 14.14 8.62
CA VAL A 161 -9.27 15.00 7.51
C VAL A 161 -10.53 15.08 6.64
N LYS A 162 -11.24 16.18 6.72
CA LYS A 162 -12.29 16.49 5.75
C LYS A 162 -11.64 16.48 4.39
N ALA A 163 -12.21 15.74 3.46
CA ALA A 163 -11.84 15.78 2.06
C ALA A 163 -12.18 17.19 1.54
N ASP A 164 -11.24 18.10 1.65
CA ASP A 164 -11.34 19.39 0.97
C ASP A 164 -11.00 19.15 -0.50
N SER A 165 -11.98 19.39 -1.34
CA SER A 165 -11.94 19.29 -2.80
C SER A 165 -11.12 20.42 -3.45
N ASP A 166 -10.31 21.16 -2.69
CA ASP A 166 -9.50 22.27 -3.17
C ASP A 166 -8.22 22.37 -2.32
N ALA A 167 -7.17 21.65 -2.74
CA ALA A 167 -5.83 21.93 -2.23
C ALA A 167 -4.83 21.83 -3.38
N GLY A 168 -4.55 22.99 -3.91
CA GLY A 168 -3.30 23.23 -4.61
C GLY A 168 -2.11 22.80 -3.75
N ALA A 169 -1.03 22.42 -4.41
CA ALA A 169 0.23 21.89 -3.89
C ALA A 169 0.49 22.23 -2.41
N ALA A 170 0.03 21.36 -1.49
CA ALA A 170 0.30 21.51 -0.07
C ALA A 170 1.64 20.83 0.24
N ASP A 171 2.49 21.65 0.79
CA ASP A 171 3.82 21.44 1.32
C ASP A 171 3.93 20.11 2.12
N LEU A 172 4.72 19.17 1.62
CA LEU A 172 5.06 17.89 2.26
C LEU A 172 5.96 18.05 3.49
N LYS A 173 5.87 19.19 4.18
CA LYS A 173 6.85 19.60 5.19
C LYS A 173 6.85 18.82 6.49
N ASP A 174 5.84 18.05 6.85
CA ASP A 174 5.84 17.38 8.14
C ASP A 174 5.16 16.01 8.13
N ILE A 175 5.85 14.99 7.62
CA ILE A 175 5.51 13.61 7.97
C ILE A 175 6.38 13.23 9.19
N LYS A 176 5.94 13.57 10.38
CA LYS A 176 6.50 13.02 11.61
C LYS A 176 5.78 11.72 11.95
N SER A 177 6.41 10.59 11.73
CA SER A 177 5.97 9.32 12.33
C SER A 177 7.06 8.83 13.27
N GLY A 178 6.68 8.38 14.45
CA GLY A 178 7.61 7.87 15.45
C GLY A 178 8.45 6.71 14.92
N ALA A 179 9.74 6.76 15.11
CA ALA A 179 10.86 5.88 14.84
C ALA A 179 11.61 6.11 13.53
N TYR A 180 10.98 6.48 12.39
CA TYR A 180 11.71 6.77 11.15
C TYR A 180 11.05 7.98 10.46
N GLY A 181 11.80 9.03 10.23
CA GLY A 181 11.33 10.22 9.51
C GLY A 181 11.98 10.32 8.13
N LEU A 182 11.17 10.42 7.09
CA LEU A 182 11.59 10.83 5.77
C LEU A 182 11.21 12.30 5.59
N SER A 183 12.21 13.17 5.39
CA SER A 183 11.97 14.56 5.04
C SER A 183 12.43 14.78 3.61
N VAL A 184 11.49 15.11 2.72
CA VAL A 184 11.79 15.45 1.32
C VAL A 184 11.68 16.95 1.17
N THR A 185 12.77 17.62 0.84
CA THR A 185 12.76 19.00 0.36
C THR A 185 12.92 19.01 -1.16
N ALA A 186 12.49 20.08 -1.83
CA ALA A 186 12.49 20.18 -3.30
C ALA A 186 13.86 19.91 -3.98
N SER A 187 14.94 19.83 -3.21
CA SER A 187 16.32 19.66 -3.69
C SER A 187 17.10 18.53 -3.03
N SER A 188 16.61 17.87 -1.98
CA SER A 188 17.36 16.77 -1.34
C SER A 188 16.48 15.82 -0.55
N LEU A 189 16.81 14.53 -0.60
CA LEU A 189 16.22 13.47 0.21
C LEU A 189 17.14 13.21 1.40
N ILE A 190 16.61 13.31 2.63
CA ILE A 190 17.33 12.93 3.85
C ILE A 190 16.76 11.60 4.32
N ILE A 191 17.58 10.55 4.24
CA ILE A 191 17.22 9.22 4.77
C ILE A 191 17.74 9.15 6.21
N ARG A 192 16.81 9.01 7.16
CA ARG A 192 17.15 8.77 8.56
C ARG A 192 17.06 7.28 8.85
N THR A 193 18.17 6.69 9.22
CA THR A 193 18.30 5.25 9.54
C THR A 193 18.24 4.95 11.03
N ALA A 194 18.03 5.98 11.88
CA ALA A 194 17.95 5.86 13.34
C ALA A 194 16.61 6.41 13.87
N PRO A 195 16.22 6.07 15.11
CA PRO A 195 15.05 6.62 15.77
C PRO A 195 15.04 8.15 15.70
N ALA A 196 13.84 8.74 15.67
CA ALA A 196 13.66 10.18 15.51
C ALA A 196 14.53 10.97 16.54
N GLY A 197 15.52 11.72 16.03
CA GLY A 197 16.48 12.47 16.84
C GLY A 197 17.95 12.25 16.49
N ALA A 198 18.29 11.17 15.78
CA ALA A 198 19.64 10.94 15.28
C ALA A 198 19.67 11.17 13.77
N ASP A 199 20.28 12.27 13.33
CA ASP A 199 20.56 12.52 11.91
C ASP A 199 21.77 11.68 11.51
N SER A 200 21.64 10.81 10.50
CA SER A 200 22.77 10.03 9.98
C SER A 200 23.82 10.90 9.26
N GLY A 201 23.56 12.18 9.07
CA GLY A 201 24.45 13.12 8.38
C GLY A 201 24.65 12.88 6.89
N LYS A 202 23.99 11.87 6.32
CA LYS A 202 24.09 11.56 4.89
C LYS A 202 23.05 12.35 4.10
N ARG A 203 23.51 13.28 3.28
CA ARG A 203 22.71 13.99 2.29
C ARG A 203 23.02 13.42 0.90
N TYR A 204 22.00 13.10 0.17
CA TYR A 204 22.11 12.67 -1.23
C TYR A 204 21.54 13.77 -2.13
N SER A 205 22.36 14.27 -3.06
CA SER A 205 21.90 15.21 -4.08
C SER A 205 21.27 14.44 -5.24
N LYS A 206 20.51 15.16 -6.07
CA LYS A 206 19.77 14.63 -7.23
C LYS A 206 20.65 13.85 -8.23
N ASP A 207 21.97 14.02 -8.17
CA ASP A 207 22.94 13.46 -9.12
C ASP A 207 23.69 12.22 -8.60
N GLN A 208 23.39 11.75 -7.39
CA GLN A 208 23.96 10.51 -6.87
C GLN A 208 22.90 9.39 -6.95
N GLN A 209 23.01 8.56 -7.98
CA GLN A 209 22.32 7.28 -8.06
C GLN A 209 22.90 6.33 -6.99
N VAL A 210 22.04 5.78 -6.19
CA VAL A 210 22.33 4.61 -5.36
C VAL A 210 21.70 3.41 -6.00
#